data_0a1c55a5fe3001b54db81f2dcbc63122
#
_entry.id   0a1c55a5fe3001b54db81f2dcbc63122
#
_cell.length_a   1.000
_cell.length_b   1.000
_cell.length_c   1.000
_cell.angle_alpha   90.00
_cell.angle_beta   90.00
_cell.angle_gamma   90.00
#
_symmetry.space_group_name_H-M   'P 1'
#
loop_
_entity.id
_entity.type
_entity.pdbx_description
1 polymer ?
#
loop_
_entity_poly.entity_id
_entity_poly.type
_entity_poly.pdbx_seq_one_letter_code
_entity_poly.pdbx_strand_id
1 'polypeptide(L)'
;MKPQSSYTIWFSQRTGSTLLCKALEATGIAGTPREYFNCRPDLLEDFHQTNYADLQAYLWKLGTTANGVFAINHSFYEPHFSQLIETLRKFPICPPEETSRTKIWEHIFPNHRHIFMTRRNKVRLAVSWWRAIQSGEWHLSVDEPRKPVDLSNAYSYDAINHLYNECSMREAGIQEFFTEGRITPLNIFYEDFIQDYEQTVQTILDYLELDSHSATIAPPKLTKTADAISEEWVQRFREERQNGWVNRGW
;
A
#
# COMPACT_ATOMS: atom_id res chain seq x y z
N MET A 1 12.34 6.83 -19.67
CA MET A 1 11.28 6.71 -20.72
C MET A 1 9.98 7.07 -20.05
N LYS A 2 9.12 7.88 -20.70
CA LYS A 2 7.78 8.20 -20.19
C LYS A 2 6.94 6.90 -20.26
N PRO A 3 6.24 6.50 -19.18
CA PRO A 3 5.36 5.35 -19.23
C PRO A 3 4.17 5.59 -20.16
N GLN A 4 3.61 4.51 -20.70
CA GLN A 4 2.41 4.54 -21.55
C GLN A 4 1.14 4.43 -20.69
N SER A 5 1.19 3.62 -19.64
CA SER A 5 0.15 3.46 -18.64
C SER A 5 0.74 3.33 -17.25
N SER A 6 -0.09 3.55 -16.24
CA SER A 6 0.36 3.53 -14.85
C SER A 6 -0.75 3.09 -13.90
N TYR A 7 -0.37 2.66 -12.71
CA TYR A 7 -1.31 2.42 -11.63
C TYR A 7 -0.69 2.64 -10.25
N THR A 8 -1.56 2.87 -9.27
CA THR A 8 -1.18 2.93 -7.86
C THR A 8 -1.95 1.87 -7.06
N ILE A 9 -1.22 1.12 -6.25
CA ILE A 9 -1.78 0.32 -5.17
C ILE A 9 -1.84 1.21 -3.93
N TRP A 10 -3.05 1.62 -3.55
CA TRP A 10 -3.31 2.40 -2.34
C TRP A 10 -3.56 1.45 -1.17
N PHE A 11 -2.92 1.69 -0.05
CA PHE A 11 -3.02 0.79 1.09
C PHE A 11 -2.80 1.50 2.43
N SER A 12 -3.28 0.90 3.51
CA SER A 12 -2.75 1.10 4.86
C SER A 12 -1.80 -0.04 5.23
N GLN A 13 -1.00 0.13 6.28
CA GLN A 13 0.00 -0.87 6.66
C GLN A 13 -0.65 -2.23 6.98
N ARG A 14 0.07 -3.30 6.71
CA ARG A 14 -0.31 -4.71 7.02
C ARG A 14 -1.52 -5.24 6.25
N THR A 15 -1.88 -4.63 5.14
CA THR A 15 -2.93 -5.12 4.23
C THR A 15 -2.45 -6.22 3.27
N GLY A 16 -1.15 -6.56 3.25
CA GLY A 16 -0.59 -7.53 2.31
C GLY A 16 -0.10 -6.91 1.00
N SER A 17 -0.04 -5.57 0.90
CA SER A 17 0.40 -4.85 -0.30
C SER A 17 1.76 -5.30 -0.81
N THR A 18 2.72 -5.59 0.08
CA THR A 18 4.05 -6.11 -0.31
C THR A 18 3.96 -7.46 -1.01
N LEU A 19 3.06 -8.36 -0.56
CA LEU A 19 2.83 -9.64 -1.23
C LEU A 19 2.26 -9.41 -2.64
N LEU A 20 1.29 -8.52 -2.78
CA LEU A 20 0.71 -8.14 -4.06
C LEU A 20 1.75 -7.49 -5.00
N CYS A 21 2.57 -6.57 -4.48
CA CYS A 21 3.65 -5.94 -5.26
C CYS A 21 4.63 -6.98 -5.82
N LYS A 22 5.05 -7.93 -4.98
CA LYS A 22 5.94 -9.02 -5.43
C LYS A 22 5.29 -9.93 -6.46
N ALA A 23 3.99 -10.19 -6.34
CA ALA A 23 3.23 -10.96 -7.32
C ALA A 23 3.20 -10.28 -8.69
N LEU A 24 2.85 -8.99 -8.72
CA LEU A 24 2.77 -8.20 -9.94
C LEU A 24 4.15 -7.97 -10.57
N GLU A 25 5.17 -7.64 -9.78
CA GLU A 25 6.56 -7.50 -10.25
C GLU A 25 7.07 -8.79 -10.90
N ALA A 26 6.73 -9.97 -10.34
CA ALA A 26 7.17 -11.27 -10.86
C ALA A 26 6.58 -11.59 -12.23
N THR A 27 5.48 -10.97 -12.65
CA THR A 27 4.92 -11.14 -14.00
C THR A 27 5.79 -10.52 -15.09
N GLY A 28 6.66 -9.56 -14.74
CA GLY A 28 7.52 -8.83 -15.67
C GLY A 28 6.82 -7.83 -16.58
N ILE A 29 5.48 -7.76 -16.54
CA ILE A 29 4.66 -6.89 -17.40
C ILE A 29 3.84 -5.84 -16.65
N ALA A 30 3.75 -5.94 -15.32
CA ALA A 30 2.88 -5.09 -14.50
C ALA A 30 3.65 -3.98 -13.76
N GLY A 31 4.72 -3.46 -14.32
CA GLY A 31 5.53 -2.44 -13.64
C GLY A 31 6.30 -3.01 -12.46
N THR A 32 6.96 -2.11 -11.71
CA THR A 32 7.68 -2.46 -10.49
C THR A 32 7.08 -1.66 -9.31
N PRO A 33 5.96 -2.12 -8.72
CA PRO A 33 5.29 -1.38 -7.66
C PRO A 33 6.13 -1.37 -6.37
N ARG A 34 6.54 -0.18 -5.95
CA ARG A 34 7.29 0.04 -4.70
C ARG A 34 6.83 1.30 -4.01
N GLU A 35 7.20 1.45 -2.74
CA GLU A 35 6.92 2.63 -1.92
C GLU A 35 7.95 3.73 -2.20
N TYR A 36 7.98 4.26 -3.42
CA TYR A 36 8.97 5.25 -3.86
C TYR A 36 9.00 6.52 -3.01
N PHE A 37 7.87 6.88 -2.42
CA PHE A 37 7.73 8.11 -1.65
C PHE A 37 7.76 7.88 -0.14
N ASN A 38 7.39 6.70 0.36
CA ASN A 38 7.23 6.44 1.78
C ASN A 38 8.49 5.93 2.47
N CYS A 39 9.34 5.18 1.74
CA CYS A 39 10.52 4.54 2.31
C CYS A 39 11.80 5.35 2.12
N ARG A 40 11.73 6.44 1.36
CA ARG A 40 12.87 7.26 1.00
C ARG A 40 12.48 8.74 0.98
N PRO A 41 12.20 9.34 2.15
CA PRO A 41 12.01 10.79 2.24
C PRO A 41 13.23 11.56 1.75
N ASP A 42 14.45 11.00 1.94
CA ASP A 42 15.72 11.44 1.39
C ASP A 42 15.72 11.50 -0.16
N LEU A 43 14.99 10.62 -0.84
CA LEU A 43 14.85 10.70 -2.31
C LEU A 43 14.26 12.04 -2.74
N LEU A 44 13.30 12.57 -1.99
CA LEU A 44 12.74 13.90 -2.24
C LEU A 44 13.69 15.00 -1.77
N GLU A 45 14.43 14.82 -0.67
CA GLU A 45 15.39 15.78 -0.13
C GLU A 45 16.64 15.90 -1.00
N ASP A 46 17.22 14.79 -1.45
CA ASP A 46 18.35 14.78 -2.38
C ASP A 46 18.02 15.47 -3.71
N PHE A 47 16.75 15.41 -4.15
CA PHE A 47 16.28 16.07 -5.36
C PHE A 47 15.79 17.51 -5.15
N HIS A 48 15.63 17.99 -3.92
CA HIS A 48 15.35 19.43 -3.68
C HIS A 48 16.46 20.36 -4.17
N GLN A 49 17.67 19.84 -4.41
CA GLN A 49 18.80 20.55 -5.00
C GLN A 49 18.94 20.34 -6.50
N THR A 50 18.13 19.47 -7.13
CA THR A 50 18.24 19.09 -8.54
C THR A 50 16.96 19.38 -9.32
N ASN A 51 17.05 19.34 -10.60
CA ASN A 51 15.98 19.59 -11.56
C ASN A 51 14.81 18.57 -11.38
N TYR A 52 13.59 19.06 -11.16
CA TYR A 52 12.38 18.22 -11.07
C TYR A 52 12.12 17.34 -12.31
N ALA A 53 12.64 17.72 -13.48
CA ALA A 53 12.59 16.90 -14.69
C ALA A 53 13.43 15.62 -14.53
N ASP A 54 14.58 15.70 -13.88
CA ASP A 54 15.44 14.56 -13.63
C ASP A 54 14.81 13.61 -12.59
N LEU A 55 14.19 14.17 -11.55
CA LEU A 55 13.42 13.39 -10.57
C LEU A 55 12.27 12.64 -11.24
N GLN A 56 11.49 13.31 -12.09
CA GLN A 56 10.40 12.68 -12.83
C GLN A 56 10.92 11.54 -13.73
N ALA A 57 11.97 11.80 -14.49
CA ALA A 57 12.59 10.80 -15.37
C ALA A 57 13.13 9.59 -14.57
N TYR A 58 13.72 9.86 -13.42
CA TYR A 58 14.25 8.83 -12.52
C TYR A 58 13.15 7.95 -11.94
N LEU A 59 12.06 8.56 -11.42
CA LEU A 59 10.89 7.82 -10.93
C LEU A 59 10.32 6.89 -12.00
N TRP A 60 10.09 7.43 -13.20
CA TRP A 60 9.59 6.62 -14.31
C TRP A 60 10.52 5.46 -14.66
N LYS A 61 11.84 5.68 -14.61
CA LYS A 61 12.82 4.62 -14.86
C LYS A 61 12.76 3.51 -13.82
N LEU A 62 12.54 3.85 -12.55
CA LEU A 62 12.51 2.88 -11.46
C LEU A 62 11.29 1.94 -11.52
N GLY A 63 10.12 2.47 -11.86
CA GLY A 63 8.85 1.75 -11.75
C GLY A 63 8.29 1.19 -13.05
N THR A 64 8.96 1.45 -14.22
CA THR A 64 8.42 1.11 -15.54
C THR A 64 9.07 -0.17 -16.10
N THR A 65 8.25 -1.14 -16.47
CA THR A 65 8.65 -2.34 -17.23
C THR A 65 8.83 -2.05 -18.72
N ALA A 66 9.46 -2.98 -19.46
CA ALA A 66 9.78 -2.78 -20.88
C ALA A 66 8.55 -2.51 -21.78
N ASN A 67 7.37 -3.00 -21.40
CA ASN A 67 6.11 -2.75 -22.07
C ASN A 67 5.48 -1.36 -21.74
N GLY A 68 6.19 -0.51 -20.99
CA GLY A 68 5.76 0.86 -20.70
C GLY A 68 4.78 1.01 -19.53
N VAL A 69 4.58 0.00 -18.71
CA VAL A 69 3.71 0.05 -17.51
C VAL A 69 4.51 0.51 -16.32
N PHE A 70 4.04 1.59 -15.67
CA PHE A 70 4.61 2.13 -14.42
C PHE A 70 3.71 1.79 -13.23
N ALA A 71 4.30 1.46 -12.09
CA ALA A 71 3.56 1.07 -10.91
C ALA A 71 4.08 1.72 -9.64
N ILE A 72 3.17 2.09 -8.73
CA ILE A 72 3.45 2.62 -7.38
C ILE A 72 2.70 1.80 -6.34
N ASN A 73 3.34 1.57 -5.19
CA ASN A 73 2.71 1.16 -3.94
C ASN A 73 2.74 2.36 -2.99
N HIS A 74 1.57 2.90 -2.61
CA HIS A 74 1.50 4.13 -1.84
C HIS A 74 0.62 4.00 -0.59
N SER A 75 1.23 4.25 0.57
CA SER A 75 0.52 4.36 1.84
C SER A 75 0.14 5.81 2.10
N PHE A 76 -1.15 6.04 2.32
CA PHE A 76 -1.66 7.37 2.60
C PHE A 76 -1.51 7.72 4.08
N TYR A 77 -0.95 8.88 4.39
CA TYR A 77 -1.00 9.51 5.71
C TYR A 77 -0.66 11.01 5.60
N GLU A 78 -1.33 11.83 6.39
CA GLU A 78 -1.07 13.26 6.47
C GLU A 78 -0.07 13.60 7.59
N PRO A 79 0.74 14.66 7.46
CA PRO A 79 0.75 15.64 6.34
C PRO A 79 1.60 15.23 5.13
N HIS A 80 2.16 14.02 5.15
CA HIS A 80 3.11 13.56 4.12
C HIS A 80 2.50 13.55 2.72
N PHE A 81 1.22 13.11 2.57
CA PHE A 81 0.57 13.08 1.26
C PHE A 81 0.39 14.48 0.68
N SER A 82 -0.02 15.47 1.49
CA SER A 82 -0.12 16.86 1.06
C SER A 82 1.24 17.43 0.62
N GLN A 83 2.31 17.13 1.35
CA GLN A 83 3.69 17.55 0.99
C GLN A 83 4.15 16.89 -0.32
N LEU A 84 3.80 15.62 -0.53
CA LEU A 84 4.07 14.91 -1.78
C LEU A 84 3.36 15.57 -2.96
N ILE A 85 2.07 15.90 -2.82
CA ILE A 85 1.31 16.60 -3.88
C ILE A 85 1.96 17.94 -4.24
N GLU A 86 2.37 18.73 -3.25
CA GLU A 86 3.09 19.99 -3.49
C GLU A 86 4.43 19.79 -4.21
N THR A 87 5.10 18.68 -3.99
CA THR A 87 6.32 18.31 -4.71
C THR A 87 6.02 17.89 -6.13
N LEU A 88 5.01 17.02 -6.34
CA LEU A 88 4.61 16.57 -7.66
C LEU A 88 4.10 17.70 -8.55
N ARG A 89 3.44 18.70 -7.97
CA ARG A 89 2.99 19.92 -8.68
C ARG A 89 4.13 20.67 -9.35
N LYS A 90 5.35 20.55 -8.85
CA LYS A 90 6.54 21.20 -9.42
C LYS A 90 7.15 20.44 -10.60
N PHE A 91 6.63 19.26 -10.93
CA PHE A 91 7.14 18.50 -12.08
C PHE A 91 6.74 19.19 -13.39
N PRO A 92 7.65 19.23 -14.39
CA PRO A 92 7.42 19.97 -15.64
C PRO A 92 6.17 19.57 -16.42
N ILE A 93 5.69 18.35 -16.22
CA ILE A 93 4.47 17.85 -16.89
C ILE A 93 3.18 18.36 -16.23
N CYS A 94 3.24 18.87 -14.99
CA CYS A 94 2.09 19.38 -14.28
C CYS A 94 1.84 20.84 -14.66
N PRO A 95 0.61 21.23 -15.06
CA PRO A 95 0.29 22.63 -15.31
C PRO A 95 0.49 23.46 -14.03
N PRO A 96 1.14 24.63 -14.11
CA PRO A 96 1.48 25.46 -12.93
C PRO A 96 0.25 25.91 -12.11
N GLU A 97 -0.88 26.08 -12.80
CA GLU A 97 -2.16 26.51 -12.21
C GLU A 97 -2.97 25.34 -11.59
N GLU A 98 -2.53 24.10 -11.79
CA GLU A 98 -3.29 22.95 -11.28
C GLU A 98 -3.18 22.86 -9.74
N THR A 99 -4.31 22.77 -9.06
CA THR A 99 -4.42 22.70 -7.60
C THR A 99 -5.12 21.45 -7.10
N SER A 100 -5.83 20.74 -8.01
CA SER A 100 -6.50 19.49 -7.64
C SER A 100 -5.47 18.37 -7.46
N ARG A 101 -5.41 17.81 -6.26
CA ARG A 101 -4.46 16.72 -5.93
C ARG A 101 -4.66 15.48 -6.80
N THR A 102 -5.89 15.18 -7.20
CA THR A 102 -6.19 14.05 -8.09
C THR A 102 -5.71 14.32 -9.53
N LYS A 103 -5.91 15.53 -10.05
CA LYS A 103 -5.41 15.91 -11.37
C LYS A 103 -3.90 16.03 -11.42
N ILE A 104 -3.25 16.55 -10.36
CA ILE A 104 -1.79 16.55 -10.23
C ILE A 104 -1.28 15.10 -10.34
N TRP A 105 -1.91 14.14 -9.64
CA TRP A 105 -1.56 12.73 -9.72
C TRP A 105 -1.70 12.17 -11.14
N GLU A 106 -2.81 12.46 -11.82
CA GLU A 106 -3.08 12.03 -13.20
C GLU A 106 -2.09 12.63 -14.22
N HIS A 107 -1.67 13.88 -14.05
CA HIS A 107 -0.67 14.49 -14.93
C HIS A 107 0.69 13.77 -14.86
N ILE A 108 1.11 13.37 -13.65
CA ILE A 108 2.38 12.70 -13.43
C ILE A 108 2.34 11.25 -13.92
N PHE A 109 1.19 10.58 -13.73
CA PHE A 109 1.01 9.15 -13.97
C PHE A 109 -0.01 8.94 -15.11
N PRO A 110 0.45 8.79 -16.36
CA PRO A 110 -0.43 8.76 -17.53
C PRO A 110 -1.30 7.50 -17.56
N ASN A 111 -2.52 7.64 -18.10
CA ASN A 111 -3.52 6.56 -18.23
C ASN A 111 -3.66 5.77 -16.92
N HIS A 112 -3.86 6.52 -15.84
CA HIS A 112 -3.70 6.01 -14.48
C HIS A 112 -4.89 5.18 -14.03
N ARG A 113 -4.60 4.04 -13.37
CA ARG A 113 -5.58 3.17 -12.72
C ARG A 113 -5.29 3.06 -11.22
N HIS A 114 -6.35 2.83 -10.45
CA HIS A 114 -6.26 2.79 -9.00
C HIS A 114 -6.69 1.43 -8.48
N ILE A 115 -5.85 0.83 -7.65
CA ILE A 115 -6.14 -0.40 -6.90
C ILE A 115 -6.17 -0.02 -5.43
N PHE A 116 -7.25 -0.33 -4.73
CA PHE A 116 -7.36 -0.14 -3.29
C PHE A 116 -7.21 -1.48 -2.59
N MET A 117 -6.09 -1.66 -1.90
CA MET A 117 -5.83 -2.87 -1.14
C MET A 117 -6.10 -2.66 0.33
N THR A 118 -7.06 -3.40 0.86
CA THR A 118 -7.49 -3.29 2.24
C THR A 118 -7.61 -4.66 2.90
N ARG A 119 -7.91 -4.68 4.19
CA ARG A 119 -8.16 -5.86 4.99
C ARG A 119 -9.48 -5.71 5.74
N ARG A 120 -10.40 -6.70 5.61
CA ARG A 120 -11.71 -6.63 6.28
C ARG A 120 -11.56 -6.59 7.79
N ASN A 121 -10.68 -7.42 8.34
CA ASN A 121 -10.49 -7.51 9.79
C ASN A 121 -9.47 -6.49 10.29
N LYS A 122 -9.94 -5.30 10.67
CA LYS A 122 -9.10 -4.19 11.15
C LYS A 122 -8.41 -4.49 12.50
N VAL A 123 -9.01 -5.31 13.35
CA VAL A 123 -8.37 -5.74 14.60
C VAL A 123 -7.14 -6.60 14.29
N ARG A 124 -7.29 -7.57 13.39
CA ARG A 124 -6.15 -8.39 12.96
C ARG A 124 -5.07 -7.58 12.25
N LEU A 125 -5.46 -6.55 11.53
CA LEU A 125 -4.52 -5.62 10.89
C LEU A 125 -3.72 -4.87 11.95
N ALA A 126 -4.38 -4.25 12.93
CA ALA A 126 -3.73 -3.49 14.01
C ALA A 126 -2.82 -4.36 14.87
N VAL A 127 -3.27 -5.57 15.23
CA VAL A 127 -2.45 -6.56 15.94
C VAL A 127 -1.22 -6.97 15.13
N SER A 128 -1.40 -7.24 13.83
CA SER A 128 -0.27 -7.55 12.94
C SER A 128 0.72 -6.39 12.82
N TRP A 129 0.23 -5.15 12.88
CA TRP A 129 1.08 -3.97 12.83
C TRP A 129 1.87 -3.81 14.13
N TRP A 130 1.21 -3.89 15.28
CA TRP A 130 1.86 -3.84 16.57
C TRP A 130 2.91 -4.94 16.74
N ARG A 131 2.55 -6.17 16.35
CA ARG A 131 3.47 -7.29 16.36
C ARG A 131 4.72 -7.03 15.52
N ALA A 132 4.56 -6.47 14.31
CA ALA A 132 5.70 -6.14 13.45
C ALA A 132 6.60 -5.07 14.07
N ILE A 133 6.04 -4.07 14.77
CA ILE A 133 6.81 -3.07 15.51
C ILE A 133 7.62 -3.72 16.65
N GLN A 134 7.00 -4.62 17.43
CA GLN A 134 7.65 -5.26 18.56
C GLN A 134 8.72 -6.29 18.16
N SER A 135 8.46 -7.03 17.09
CA SER A 135 9.37 -8.10 16.63
C SER A 135 10.45 -7.62 15.65
N GLY A 136 10.25 -6.47 15.00
CA GLY A 136 11.02 -6.06 13.83
C GLY A 136 10.73 -6.90 12.57
N GLU A 137 9.82 -7.90 12.63
CA GLU A 137 9.49 -8.80 11.55
C GLU A 137 8.35 -8.24 10.71
N TRP A 138 8.69 -7.39 9.74
CA TRP A 138 7.71 -6.81 8.82
C TRP A 138 7.26 -7.77 7.73
N HIS A 139 8.15 -8.64 7.29
CA HIS A 139 7.91 -9.65 6.25
C HIS A 139 8.61 -10.94 6.63
N LEU A 140 8.03 -12.06 6.27
CA LEU A 140 8.62 -13.38 6.43
C LEU A 140 8.66 -14.06 5.05
N SER A 141 9.87 -14.29 4.54
CA SER A 141 10.08 -15.01 3.28
C SER A 141 9.82 -16.51 3.48
N VAL A 142 9.34 -17.19 2.44
CA VAL A 142 9.09 -18.63 2.48
C VAL A 142 10.39 -19.40 2.75
N ASP A 143 11.51 -18.90 2.21
CA ASP A 143 12.82 -19.56 2.29
C ASP A 143 13.65 -19.16 3.51
N GLU A 144 13.13 -18.26 4.38
CA GLU A 144 13.88 -17.78 5.55
C GLU A 144 13.29 -18.36 6.84
N PRO A 145 14.12 -18.90 7.73
CA PRO A 145 13.66 -19.34 9.04
C PRO A 145 13.21 -18.14 9.88
N ARG A 146 12.08 -18.30 10.56
CA ARG A 146 11.61 -17.28 11.48
C ARG A 146 12.58 -17.11 12.65
N LYS A 147 12.98 -15.87 12.91
CA LYS A 147 13.80 -15.56 14.09
C LYS A 147 12.93 -15.65 15.36
N PRO A 148 13.39 -16.35 16.40
CA PRO A 148 12.65 -16.38 17.65
C PRO A 148 12.68 -14.99 18.28
N VAL A 149 11.50 -14.46 18.60
CA VAL A 149 11.32 -13.19 19.33
C VAL A 149 10.38 -13.46 20.50
N ASP A 150 10.80 -13.12 21.71
CA ASP A 150 9.92 -13.19 22.88
C ASP A 150 8.94 -12.02 22.87
N LEU A 151 7.67 -12.32 22.69
CA LEU A 151 6.56 -11.36 22.67
C LEU A 151 5.62 -11.55 23.88
N SER A 152 5.97 -12.37 24.87
CA SER A 152 5.10 -12.73 25.99
C SER A 152 4.58 -11.52 26.77
N ASN A 153 5.38 -10.46 26.88
CA ASN A 153 5.04 -9.22 27.60
C ASN A 153 4.80 -8.02 26.67
N ALA A 154 4.65 -8.24 25.36
CA ALA A 154 4.58 -7.16 24.37
C ALA A 154 3.15 -6.70 24.03
N TYR A 155 2.11 -7.32 24.61
CA TYR A 155 0.74 -6.86 24.42
C TYR A 155 0.55 -5.44 24.98
N SER A 156 -0.10 -4.58 24.19
CA SER A 156 -0.52 -3.23 24.62
C SER A 156 -1.85 -2.88 23.98
N TYR A 157 -2.88 -2.74 24.82
CA TYR A 157 -4.19 -2.29 24.36
C TYR A 157 -4.13 -0.92 23.68
N ASP A 158 -3.46 0.05 24.33
CA ASP A 158 -3.39 1.42 23.83
C ASP A 158 -2.66 1.50 22.48
N ALA A 159 -1.57 0.76 22.32
CA ALA A 159 -0.84 0.72 21.05
C ALA A 159 -1.69 0.09 19.93
N ILE A 160 -2.35 -1.04 20.20
CA ILE A 160 -3.22 -1.71 19.21
C ILE A 160 -4.41 -0.81 18.87
N ASN A 161 -5.00 -0.13 19.86
CA ASN A 161 -6.11 0.80 19.64
C ASN A 161 -5.68 2.03 18.82
N HIS A 162 -4.49 2.56 19.08
CA HIS A 162 -3.92 3.62 18.27
C HIS A 162 -3.77 3.18 16.81
N LEU A 163 -3.16 2.01 16.56
CA LEU A 163 -2.98 1.49 15.20
C LEU A 163 -4.29 1.11 14.50
N TYR A 164 -5.30 0.66 15.26
CA TYR A 164 -6.65 0.44 14.75
C TYR A 164 -7.29 1.74 14.23
N ASN A 165 -7.16 2.83 14.98
CA ASN A 165 -7.66 4.13 14.57
C ASN A 165 -6.83 4.69 13.40
N GLU A 166 -5.50 4.56 13.45
CA GLU A 166 -4.58 5.03 12.41
C GLU A 166 -4.87 4.37 11.06
N CYS A 167 -5.06 3.05 11.00
CA CYS A 167 -5.39 2.41 9.72
C CYS A 167 -6.75 2.86 9.17
N SER A 168 -7.72 3.13 10.03
CA SER A 168 -9.04 3.64 9.63
C SER A 168 -8.95 5.06 9.06
N MET A 169 -8.17 5.94 9.70
CA MET A 169 -7.94 7.31 9.22
C MET A 169 -7.22 7.33 7.88
N ARG A 170 -6.20 6.49 7.68
CA ARG A 170 -5.49 6.38 6.40
C ARG A 170 -6.40 5.91 5.28
N GLU A 171 -7.23 4.91 5.53
CA GLU A 171 -8.19 4.43 4.54
C GLU A 171 -9.28 5.46 4.24
N ALA A 172 -9.74 6.22 5.24
CA ALA A 172 -10.67 7.33 5.03
C ALA A 172 -10.06 8.40 4.10
N GLY A 173 -8.80 8.79 4.32
CA GLY A 173 -8.10 9.72 3.44
C GLY A 173 -7.93 9.22 2.00
N ILE A 174 -7.70 7.93 1.81
CA ILE A 174 -7.71 7.32 0.46
C ILE A 174 -9.10 7.44 -0.17
N GLN A 175 -10.17 7.18 0.57
CA GLN A 175 -11.54 7.28 0.07
C GLN A 175 -11.94 8.73 -0.25
N GLU A 176 -11.46 9.71 0.52
CA GLU A 176 -11.62 11.13 0.19
C GLU A 176 -10.95 11.47 -1.15
N PHE A 177 -9.71 11.05 -1.34
CA PHE A 177 -8.99 11.23 -2.60
C PHE A 177 -9.75 10.63 -3.79
N PHE A 178 -10.30 9.43 -3.65
CA PHE A 178 -11.12 8.81 -4.70
C PHE A 178 -12.41 9.58 -4.95
N THR A 179 -13.07 10.05 -3.90
CA THR A 179 -14.31 10.84 -4.00
C THR A 179 -14.07 12.15 -4.76
N GLU A 180 -13.01 12.87 -4.43
CA GLU A 180 -12.62 14.12 -5.08
C GLU A 180 -12.35 13.92 -6.59
N GLY A 181 -11.65 12.85 -6.94
CA GLY A 181 -11.33 12.52 -8.34
C GLY A 181 -12.45 11.80 -9.09
N ARG A 182 -13.57 11.46 -8.43
CA ARG A 182 -14.60 10.54 -8.97
C ARG A 182 -14.01 9.22 -9.45
N ILE A 183 -13.03 8.72 -8.71
CA ILE A 183 -12.28 7.52 -9.02
C ILE A 183 -13.03 6.29 -8.50
N THR A 184 -13.20 5.29 -9.35
CA THR A 184 -13.67 3.96 -8.95
C THR A 184 -12.50 2.99 -8.98
N PRO A 185 -11.87 2.67 -7.83
CA PRO A 185 -10.72 1.77 -7.79
C PRO A 185 -11.14 0.30 -7.93
N LEU A 186 -10.22 -0.54 -8.36
CA LEU A 186 -10.34 -1.98 -8.15
C LEU A 186 -10.07 -2.28 -6.67
N ASN A 187 -11.07 -2.83 -5.96
CA ASN A 187 -10.93 -3.17 -4.55
C ASN A 187 -10.38 -4.60 -4.38
N ILE A 188 -9.26 -4.73 -3.67
CA ILE A 188 -8.64 -6.01 -3.35
C ILE A 188 -8.67 -6.19 -1.82
N PHE A 189 -9.30 -7.26 -1.36
CA PHE A 189 -9.32 -7.64 0.04
C PHE A 189 -8.25 -8.69 0.32
N TYR A 190 -7.43 -8.47 1.33
CA TYR A 190 -6.37 -9.39 1.72
C TYR A 190 -6.86 -10.82 1.90
N GLU A 191 -8.01 -10.98 2.54
CA GLU A 191 -8.58 -12.27 2.85
C GLU A 191 -8.94 -13.07 1.59
N ASP A 192 -9.45 -12.40 0.55
CA ASP A 192 -9.76 -13.04 -0.74
C ASP A 192 -8.46 -13.32 -1.52
N PHE A 193 -7.56 -12.34 -1.54
CA PHE A 193 -6.28 -12.46 -2.24
C PHE A 193 -5.47 -13.68 -1.78
N ILE A 194 -5.42 -13.98 -0.48
CA ILE A 194 -4.67 -15.14 0.00
C ILE A 194 -5.37 -16.48 -0.25
N GLN A 195 -6.69 -16.48 -0.49
CA GLN A 195 -7.45 -17.69 -0.85
C GLN A 195 -7.32 -17.98 -2.34
N ASP A 196 -7.47 -16.95 -3.17
CA ASP A 196 -7.49 -17.03 -4.63
C ASP A 196 -6.35 -16.20 -5.24
N TYR A 197 -5.12 -16.52 -4.83
CA TYR A 197 -3.92 -15.74 -5.16
C TYR A 197 -3.72 -15.53 -6.66
N GLU A 198 -3.70 -16.61 -7.44
CA GLU A 198 -3.48 -16.56 -8.88
C GLU A 198 -4.63 -15.84 -9.58
N GLN A 199 -5.87 -16.15 -9.24
CA GLN A 199 -7.06 -15.53 -9.80
C GLN A 199 -7.10 -14.02 -9.51
N THR A 200 -6.68 -13.60 -8.31
CA THR A 200 -6.61 -12.18 -7.96
C THR A 200 -5.58 -11.45 -8.81
N VAL A 201 -4.39 -12.03 -8.99
CA VAL A 201 -3.35 -11.44 -9.86
C VAL A 201 -3.86 -11.34 -11.29
N GLN A 202 -4.49 -12.41 -11.81
CA GLN A 202 -5.12 -12.43 -13.13
C GLN A 202 -6.14 -11.29 -13.29
N THR A 203 -7.05 -11.15 -12.33
CA THR A 203 -8.08 -10.09 -12.33
C THR A 203 -7.45 -8.69 -12.37
N ILE A 204 -6.32 -8.49 -11.67
CA ILE A 204 -5.60 -7.22 -11.71
C ILE A 204 -4.96 -6.98 -13.07
N LEU A 205 -4.34 -8.00 -13.68
CA LEU A 205 -3.77 -7.87 -15.01
C LEU A 205 -4.84 -7.52 -16.06
N ASP A 206 -6.00 -8.17 -15.99
CA ASP A 206 -7.15 -7.87 -16.85
C ASP A 206 -7.67 -6.44 -16.63
N TYR A 207 -7.79 -6.00 -15.36
CA TYR A 207 -8.16 -4.63 -15.03
C TYR A 207 -7.16 -3.61 -15.57
N LEU A 208 -5.86 -3.94 -15.60
CA LEU A 208 -4.81 -3.09 -16.15
C LEU A 208 -4.71 -3.19 -17.69
N GLU A 209 -5.54 -4.02 -18.35
CA GLU A 209 -5.52 -4.29 -19.80
C GLU A 209 -4.18 -4.86 -20.27
N LEU A 210 -3.56 -5.69 -19.43
CA LEU A 210 -2.32 -6.39 -19.76
C LEU A 210 -2.63 -7.80 -20.27
N ASP A 211 -1.74 -8.35 -21.10
CA ASP A 211 -1.90 -9.71 -21.59
C ASP A 211 -1.66 -10.73 -20.46
N SER A 212 -2.71 -10.96 -19.71
CA SER A 212 -2.71 -11.85 -18.57
C SER A 212 -2.49 -13.32 -18.92
N HIS A 213 -2.81 -13.73 -20.15
CA HIS A 213 -2.62 -15.11 -20.62
C HIS A 213 -1.15 -15.44 -20.88
N SER A 214 -0.33 -14.45 -21.23
CA SER A 214 1.11 -14.63 -21.43
C SER A 214 1.92 -14.49 -20.14
N ALA A 215 1.31 -14.00 -19.07
CA ALA A 215 2.00 -13.76 -17.80
C ALA A 215 2.18 -15.04 -17.00
N THR A 216 3.39 -15.28 -16.52
CA THR A 216 3.64 -16.34 -15.54
C THR A 216 3.43 -15.78 -14.13
N ILE A 217 2.44 -16.31 -13.41
CA ILE A 217 2.19 -15.93 -12.03
C ILE A 217 3.03 -16.85 -11.12
N ALA A 218 4.06 -16.27 -10.51
CA ALA A 218 4.92 -17.00 -9.59
C ALA A 218 4.20 -17.27 -8.25
N PRO A 219 4.51 -18.39 -7.56
CA PRO A 219 3.94 -18.67 -6.26
C PRO A 219 4.30 -17.59 -5.23
N PRO A 220 3.52 -17.45 -4.14
CA PRO A 220 3.77 -16.47 -3.10
C PRO A 220 5.18 -16.61 -2.49
N LYS A 221 5.95 -15.52 -2.45
CA LYS A 221 7.28 -15.49 -1.82
C LYS A 221 7.25 -15.13 -0.33
N LEU A 222 6.11 -14.72 0.18
CA LEU A 222 5.92 -14.35 1.58
C LEU A 222 4.89 -15.28 2.23
N THR A 223 5.13 -15.59 3.50
CA THR A 223 4.22 -16.38 4.33
C THR A 223 3.62 -15.55 5.47
N LYS A 224 2.61 -16.10 6.16
CA LYS A 224 1.96 -15.44 7.29
C LYS A 224 2.94 -15.25 8.45
N THR A 225 2.95 -14.04 9.03
CA THR A 225 3.65 -13.75 10.29
C THR A 225 2.76 -14.01 11.52
N ALA A 226 1.43 -14.13 11.36
CA ALA A 226 0.48 -14.40 12.44
C ALA A 226 0.67 -15.81 13.01
N ASP A 227 0.54 -15.91 14.34
CA ASP A 227 0.71 -17.12 15.15
C ASP A 227 -0.28 -17.13 16.32
N ALA A 228 -0.13 -18.08 17.27
CA ALA A 228 -1.00 -18.21 18.45
C ALA A 228 -1.02 -16.95 19.31
N ILE A 229 0.12 -16.25 19.47
CA ILE A 229 0.22 -14.98 20.19
C ILE A 229 -0.63 -13.90 19.49
N SER A 230 -0.59 -13.85 18.18
CA SER A 230 -1.42 -12.91 17.40
C SER A 230 -2.91 -13.18 17.62
N GLU A 231 -3.34 -14.45 17.71
CA GLU A 231 -4.74 -14.80 17.98
C GLU A 231 -5.15 -14.42 19.41
N GLU A 232 -4.31 -14.67 20.40
CA GLU A 232 -4.52 -14.24 21.78
C GLU A 232 -4.70 -12.72 21.87
N TRP A 233 -3.81 -11.94 21.25
CA TRP A 233 -3.90 -10.48 21.25
C TRP A 233 -5.17 -9.97 20.57
N VAL A 234 -5.63 -10.63 19.50
CA VAL A 234 -6.89 -10.28 18.82
C VAL A 234 -8.09 -10.48 19.75
N GLN A 235 -8.17 -11.62 20.45
CA GLN A 235 -9.28 -11.90 21.37
C GLN A 235 -9.25 -10.96 22.56
N ARG A 236 -8.10 -10.84 23.20
CA ARG A 236 -7.90 -9.94 24.35
C ARG A 236 -8.27 -8.49 24.02
N PHE A 237 -7.82 -7.97 22.88
CA PHE A 237 -8.15 -6.61 22.46
C PHE A 237 -9.66 -6.41 22.25
N ARG A 238 -10.36 -7.40 21.67
CA ARG A 238 -11.80 -7.35 21.47
C ARG A 238 -12.54 -7.32 22.81
N GLU A 239 -12.16 -8.18 23.72
CA GLU A 239 -12.76 -8.26 25.06
C GLU A 239 -12.56 -6.95 25.82
N GLU A 240 -11.35 -6.42 25.89
CA GLU A 240 -11.04 -5.16 26.57
C GLU A 240 -11.77 -3.98 25.94
N ARG A 241 -11.85 -3.90 24.61
CA ARG A 241 -12.51 -2.81 23.89
C ARG A 241 -14.02 -2.81 24.06
N GLN A 242 -14.64 -3.97 24.19
CA GLN A 242 -16.09 -4.12 24.34
C GLN A 242 -16.54 -4.21 25.79
N ASN A 243 -15.62 -4.39 26.71
CA ASN A 243 -15.94 -4.46 28.13
C ASN A 243 -16.50 -3.10 28.61
N GLY A 244 -17.68 -3.18 29.24
CA GLY A 244 -18.36 -1.98 29.75
C GLY A 244 -18.89 -1.01 28.67
N TRP A 245 -18.95 -1.45 27.41
CA TRP A 245 -19.54 -0.64 26.34
C TRP A 245 -21.02 -0.40 26.61
N VAL A 246 -21.41 0.86 26.60
CA VAL A 246 -22.80 1.30 26.72
C VAL A 246 -23.13 2.24 25.56
N ASN A 247 -24.36 2.14 25.04
CA ASN A 247 -24.83 3.09 24.05
C ASN A 247 -25.03 4.44 24.75
N ARG A 248 -24.16 5.39 24.42
CA ARG A 248 -24.35 6.79 24.85
C ARG A 248 -25.17 7.45 23.76
N GLY A 249 -26.44 7.77 24.08
CA GLY A 249 -27.22 8.71 23.26
C GLY A 249 -26.49 10.05 23.21
N TRP A 250 -26.21 10.53 22.03
CA TRP A 250 -25.61 11.84 21.81
C TRP A 250 -26.67 12.90 21.82
#